data_9c02ec204601653875a87724adaa178f
#
_entry.id   9c02ec204601653875a87724adaa178f
#
_cell.length_a   1.000
_cell.length_b   1.000
_cell.length_c   1.000
_cell.angle_alpha   90.00
_cell.angle_beta   90.00
_cell.angle_gamma   90.00
#
_symmetry.space_group_name_H-M   'P 1'
#
loop_
_entity.id
_entity.type
_entity.pdbx_description
1 polymer ?
#
loop_
_entity_poly.entity_id
_entity_poly.type
_entity_poly.pdbx_seq_one_letter_code
_entity_poly.pdbx_strand_id
1 'polypeptide(L)'
;MIRKLLHTRMRVNNLDETIRFYRDVLGLEVTERHRSPRGSELAFLRVPNSDEEIELCSFPSSGTVQVPEDLVHLAFEVDNLDRTMAELKAKGIPITDGPTTSSSGGRFCFIDAPDKYEIELIERPRSKRA
;
A
#
# COMPACT_ATOMS: atom_id res chain seq x y z
N MET A 1 -28.43 -0.25 -5.63
CA MET A 1 -27.47 -0.80 -4.67
C MET A 1 -26.04 -0.66 -5.19
N ILE A 2 -25.08 -0.97 -4.33
CA ILE A 2 -23.65 -0.83 -4.69
C ILE A 2 -23.31 -1.72 -5.87
N ARG A 3 -22.48 -1.20 -6.79
CA ARG A 3 -22.06 -1.94 -7.98
C ARG A 3 -20.58 -2.32 -7.93
N LYS A 4 -19.74 -1.52 -7.28
CA LYS A 4 -18.29 -1.70 -7.40
C LYS A 4 -17.56 -0.86 -6.36
N LEU A 5 -16.45 -1.40 -5.85
CA LEU A 5 -15.50 -0.62 -5.05
C LEU A 5 -14.61 0.15 -6.04
N LEU A 6 -14.57 1.47 -5.95
CA LEU A 6 -13.79 2.30 -6.88
C LEU A 6 -12.40 2.62 -6.34
N HIS A 7 -12.35 3.08 -5.09
CA HIS A 7 -11.06 3.40 -4.46
C HIS A 7 -11.17 3.38 -2.94
N THR A 8 -10.04 3.28 -2.30
CA THR A 8 -9.88 3.45 -0.86
C THR A 8 -9.02 4.68 -0.64
N ARG A 9 -9.49 5.61 0.18
CA ARG A 9 -8.73 6.82 0.53
C ARG A 9 -7.96 6.59 1.83
N MET A 10 -6.71 7.04 1.82
CA MET A 10 -5.90 7.14 3.02
C MET A 10 -5.42 8.59 3.17
N ARG A 11 -5.61 9.16 4.35
CA ARG A 11 -5.05 10.48 4.65
C ARG A 11 -3.62 10.29 5.14
N VAL A 12 -2.70 11.09 4.61
CA VAL A 12 -1.27 10.99 4.89
C VAL A 12 -0.72 12.35 5.28
N ASN A 13 0.40 12.37 6.01
CA ASN A 13 1.00 13.62 6.46
C ASN A 13 1.78 14.31 5.34
N ASN A 14 2.46 13.56 4.49
CA ASN A 14 3.30 14.10 3.42
C ASN A 14 3.00 13.36 2.12
N LEU A 15 2.32 14.04 1.20
CA LEU A 15 1.88 13.41 -0.04
C LEU A 15 3.05 13.00 -0.92
N ASP A 16 4.06 13.88 -1.09
CA ASP A 16 5.21 13.59 -1.94
C ASP A 16 6.00 12.38 -1.44
N GLU A 17 6.25 12.31 -0.15
CA GLU A 17 6.96 11.18 0.46
C GLU A 17 6.19 9.89 0.28
N THR A 18 4.88 9.94 0.48
CA THR A 18 4.01 8.76 0.36
C THR A 18 3.93 8.30 -1.10
N ILE A 19 3.82 9.23 -2.05
CA ILE A 19 3.86 8.89 -3.48
C ILE A 19 5.18 8.20 -3.83
N ARG A 20 6.30 8.74 -3.38
CA ARG A 20 7.61 8.13 -3.64
C ARG A 20 7.68 6.70 -3.14
N PHE A 21 7.16 6.45 -1.94
CA PHE A 21 7.13 5.09 -1.39
C PHE A 21 6.34 4.14 -2.29
N TYR A 22 5.08 4.47 -2.57
CA TYR A 22 4.23 3.56 -3.36
C TYR A 22 4.73 3.38 -4.79
N ARG A 23 5.27 4.43 -5.39
CA ARG A 23 5.81 4.36 -6.76
C ARG A 23 7.17 3.67 -6.81
N ASP A 24 8.12 4.11 -6.00
CA ASP A 24 9.53 3.68 -6.13
C ASP A 24 9.83 2.39 -5.37
N VAL A 25 9.13 2.13 -4.28
CA VAL A 25 9.31 0.89 -3.49
C VAL A 25 8.38 -0.21 -3.99
N LEU A 26 7.10 0.09 -4.18
CA LEU A 26 6.09 -0.91 -4.52
C LEU A 26 5.73 -0.95 -6.01
N GLY A 27 6.17 0.01 -6.80
CA GLY A 27 5.97 -0.02 -8.26
C GLY A 27 4.58 0.38 -8.71
N LEU A 28 3.82 1.12 -7.90
CA LEU A 28 2.50 1.59 -8.31
C LEU A 28 2.62 2.81 -9.23
N GLU A 29 1.60 3.02 -10.05
CA GLU A 29 1.56 4.13 -11.01
C GLU A 29 0.67 5.26 -10.50
N VAL A 30 1.17 6.49 -10.54
CA VAL A 30 0.36 7.67 -10.25
C VAL A 30 -0.43 8.02 -11.50
N THR A 31 -1.77 7.93 -11.42
CA THR A 31 -2.64 8.19 -12.56
C THR A 31 -3.18 9.61 -12.58
N GLU A 32 -3.27 10.24 -11.41
CA GLU A 32 -3.86 11.57 -11.29
C GLU A 32 -3.33 12.24 -10.03
N ARG A 33 -3.13 13.55 -10.10
CA ARG A 33 -2.77 14.37 -8.95
C ARG A 33 -3.40 15.73 -9.10
N HIS A 34 -4.15 16.18 -8.09
CA HIS A 34 -4.77 17.50 -8.13
C HIS A 34 -5.05 18.01 -6.72
N ARG A 35 -5.43 19.29 -6.65
CA ARG A 35 -5.87 19.92 -5.42
C ARG A 35 -7.39 20.04 -5.44
N SER A 36 -8.04 19.63 -4.34
CA SER A 36 -9.49 19.75 -4.23
C SER A 36 -9.88 21.23 -3.95
N PRO A 37 -11.17 21.60 -4.23
CA PRO A 37 -11.64 22.93 -3.88
C PRO A 37 -11.53 23.26 -2.39
N ARG A 38 -11.47 22.23 -1.54
CA ARG A 38 -11.37 22.41 -0.07
C ARG A 38 -9.93 22.53 0.41
N GLY A 39 -8.96 22.51 -0.52
CA GLY A 39 -7.54 22.70 -0.20
C GLY A 39 -6.76 21.44 0.09
N SER A 40 -7.38 20.26 0.04
CA SER A 40 -6.63 19.01 0.17
C SER A 40 -5.89 18.70 -1.12
N GLU A 41 -4.73 18.06 -1.01
CA GLU A 41 -3.99 17.55 -2.17
C GLU A 41 -4.25 16.06 -2.31
N LEU A 42 -4.53 15.62 -3.52
CA LEU A 42 -4.94 14.26 -3.81
C LEU A 42 -4.03 13.64 -4.87
N ALA A 43 -3.80 12.33 -4.73
CA ALA A 43 -3.16 11.53 -5.75
C ALA A 43 -3.87 10.19 -5.84
N PHE A 44 -4.07 9.70 -7.06
CA PHE A 44 -4.61 8.37 -7.29
C PHE A 44 -3.51 7.45 -7.79
N LEU A 45 -3.48 6.25 -7.24
CA LEU A 45 -2.49 5.23 -7.57
C LEU A 45 -3.20 4.03 -8.20
N ARG A 46 -2.69 3.58 -9.34
CA ARG A 46 -3.14 2.34 -9.96
C ARG A 46 -2.32 1.18 -9.46
N VAL A 47 -3.00 0.11 -9.08
CA VAL A 47 -2.38 -1.16 -8.69
C VAL A 47 -2.45 -2.09 -9.90
N PRO A 48 -1.34 -2.75 -10.30
CA PRO A 48 -1.38 -3.68 -11.42
C PRO A 48 -2.44 -4.77 -11.23
N ASN A 49 -3.14 -5.08 -12.32
CA ASN A 49 -4.17 -6.13 -12.37
C ASN A 49 -5.34 -5.92 -11.42
N SER A 50 -5.54 -4.70 -10.94
CA SER A 50 -6.66 -4.35 -10.05
C SER A 50 -7.48 -3.23 -10.66
N ASP A 51 -8.80 -3.27 -10.44
CA ASP A 51 -9.69 -2.20 -10.90
C ASP A 51 -9.75 -1.06 -9.90
N GLU A 52 -9.64 -1.38 -8.60
CA GLU A 52 -9.69 -0.38 -7.54
C GLU A 52 -8.39 0.42 -7.51
N GLU A 53 -8.53 1.70 -7.17
CA GLU A 53 -7.39 2.58 -6.99
C GLU A 53 -7.18 2.91 -5.51
N ILE A 54 -5.98 3.37 -5.20
CA ILE A 54 -5.67 3.92 -3.88
C ILE A 54 -5.64 5.44 -4.04
N GLU A 55 -6.43 6.14 -3.22
CA GLU A 55 -6.40 7.60 -3.17
C GLU A 55 -5.59 8.04 -1.95
N LEU A 56 -4.54 8.80 -2.19
CA LEU A 56 -3.78 9.43 -1.12
C LEU A 56 -4.25 10.88 -0.98
N CYS A 57 -4.46 11.31 0.26
CA CYS A 57 -4.97 12.65 0.55
C CYS A 57 -4.12 13.32 1.63
N SER A 58 -3.60 14.50 1.34
CA SER A 58 -2.96 15.36 2.33
C SER A 58 -3.90 16.49 2.67
N PHE A 59 -4.30 16.61 3.94
CA PHE A 59 -5.19 17.65 4.40
C PHE A 59 -4.77 18.09 5.80
N PRO A 60 -3.73 18.96 5.90
CA PRO A 60 -3.15 19.32 7.21
C PRO A 60 -4.14 19.90 8.20
N SER A 61 -5.19 20.59 7.74
CA SER A 61 -6.20 21.15 8.65
C SER A 61 -6.99 20.09 9.40
N SER A 62 -6.99 18.84 8.94
CA SER A 62 -7.62 17.73 9.67
C SER A 62 -6.72 17.13 10.76
N GLY A 63 -5.53 17.67 10.93
CA GLY A 63 -4.58 17.23 11.96
C GLY A 63 -3.59 16.17 11.47
N THR A 64 -2.65 15.85 12.34
CA THR A 64 -1.60 14.87 12.05
C THR A 64 -2.17 13.46 12.00
N VAL A 65 -1.74 12.68 11.00
CA VAL A 65 -2.10 11.27 10.89
C VAL A 65 -1.25 10.46 11.84
N GLN A 66 -1.90 9.64 12.66
CA GLN A 66 -1.25 8.66 13.53
C GLN A 66 -2.03 7.35 13.37
N VAL A 67 -1.41 6.34 12.76
CA VAL A 67 -2.07 5.06 12.50
C VAL A 67 -1.69 4.08 13.60
N PRO A 68 -2.64 3.65 14.45
CA PRO A 68 -2.37 2.62 15.44
C PRO A 68 -2.03 1.27 14.80
N GLU A 69 -1.26 0.45 15.52
CA GLU A 69 -0.96 -0.91 15.07
C GLU A 69 -2.24 -1.70 14.82
N ASP A 70 -2.21 -2.52 13.79
CA ASP A 70 -3.28 -3.47 13.45
C ASP A 70 -4.63 -2.82 13.11
N LEU A 71 -4.69 -1.49 13.00
CA LEU A 71 -5.96 -0.83 12.69
C LEU A 71 -6.40 -1.11 11.25
N VAL A 72 -5.49 -1.02 10.31
CA VAL A 72 -5.76 -1.16 8.88
C VAL A 72 -4.51 -1.57 8.16
N HIS A 73 -4.61 -2.41 7.15
CA HIS A 73 -3.50 -2.65 6.24
C HIS A 73 -4.01 -2.90 4.82
N LEU A 74 -3.15 -2.64 3.85
CA LEU A 74 -3.34 -3.04 2.46
C LEU A 74 -2.58 -4.33 2.24
N ALA A 75 -3.13 -5.25 1.47
CA ALA A 75 -2.47 -6.49 1.11
C ALA A 75 -2.27 -6.53 -0.40
N PHE A 76 -1.03 -6.78 -0.82
CA PHE A 76 -0.67 -6.91 -2.23
C PHE A 76 -0.13 -8.31 -2.51
N GLU A 77 -0.50 -8.85 -3.65
CA GLU A 77 0.07 -10.11 -4.11
C GLU A 77 1.43 -9.86 -4.75
N VAL A 78 2.41 -10.72 -4.44
CA VAL A 78 3.74 -10.72 -5.08
C VAL A 78 4.00 -12.08 -5.70
N ASP A 79 4.80 -12.11 -6.77
CA ASP A 79 5.14 -13.37 -7.46
C ASP A 79 6.07 -14.25 -6.64
N ASN A 80 7.03 -13.64 -5.95
CA ASN A 80 8.07 -14.36 -5.22
C ASN A 80 8.43 -13.55 -3.98
N LEU A 81 8.04 -14.04 -2.81
CA LEU A 81 8.23 -13.31 -1.56
C LEU A 81 9.71 -13.14 -1.20
N ASP A 82 10.52 -14.18 -1.40
CA ASP A 82 11.95 -14.09 -1.07
C ASP A 82 12.65 -13.03 -1.91
N ARG A 83 12.34 -12.96 -3.21
CA ARG A 83 12.88 -11.92 -4.09
C ARG A 83 12.40 -10.54 -3.68
N THR A 84 11.11 -10.42 -3.36
CA THR A 84 10.53 -9.15 -2.92
C THR A 84 11.20 -8.67 -1.64
N MET A 85 11.38 -9.55 -0.66
CA MET A 85 12.06 -9.18 0.59
C MET A 85 13.50 -8.75 0.34
N ALA A 86 14.21 -9.41 -0.58
CA ALA A 86 15.58 -9.02 -0.94
C ALA A 86 15.63 -7.63 -1.58
N GLU A 87 14.67 -7.34 -2.46
CA GLU A 87 14.57 -6.02 -3.10
C GLU A 87 14.25 -4.92 -2.08
N LEU A 88 13.34 -5.19 -1.14
CA LEU A 88 13.00 -4.26 -0.07
C LEU A 88 14.21 -3.98 0.82
N LYS A 89 14.94 -5.03 1.20
CA LYS A 89 16.15 -4.89 2.00
C LYS A 89 17.19 -4.03 1.29
N ALA A 90 17.39 -4.25 -0.02
CA ALA A 90 18.31 -3.45 -0.82
C ALA A 90 17.91 -1.98 -0.88
N LYS A 91 16.62 -1.68 -0.77
CA LYS A 91 16.08 -0.31 -0.73
C LYS A 91 16.04 0.27 0.68
N GLY A 92 16.52 -0.47 1.69
CA GLY A 92 16.52 -0.01 3.07
C GLY A 92 15.15 -0.07 3.75
N ILE A 93 14.23 -0.88 3.24
CA ILE A 93 12.89 -1.04 3.82
C ILE A 93 12.89 -2.26 4.74
N PRO A 94 12.71 -2.09 6.06
CA PRO A 94 12.70 -3.21 6.99
C PRO A 94 11.45 -4.08 6.84
N ILE A 95 11.61 -5.40 7.00
CA ILE A 95 10.49 -6.30 7.20
C ILE A 95 10.10 -6.19 8.67
N THR A 96 8.86 -5.80 8.93
CA THR A 96 8.40 -5.58 10.32
C THR A 96 7.86 -6.85 10.96
N ASP A 97 7.40 -7.81 10.16
CA ASP A 97 6.90 -9.09 10.64
C ASP A 97 6.98 -10.13 9.52
N GLY A 98 7.30 -11.37 9.89
CA GLY A 98 7.41 -12.48 8.95
C GLY A 98 8.83 -12.70 8.42
N PRO A 99 9.03 -13.56 7.40
CA PRO A 99 7.96 -14.24 6.63
C PRO A 99 7.25 -15.32 7.44
N THR A 100 5.97 -15.50 7.16
CA THR A 100 5.12 -16.50 7.81
C THR A 100 4.46 -17.36 6.73
N THR A 101 4.32 -18.66 6.99
CA THR A 101 3.58 -19.55 6.10
C THR A 101 2.18 -19.75 6.66
N SER A 102 1.17 -19.48 5.81
CA SER A 102 -0.22 -19.66 6.20
C SER A 102 -0.62 -21.13 6.12
N SER A 103 -1.74 -21.48 6.78
CA SER A 103 -2.27 -22.84 6.73
C SER A 103 -2.66 -23.28 5.32
N SER A 104 -2.94 -22.35 4.42
CA SER A 104 -3.28 -22.64 3.02
C SER A 104 -2.05 -22.79 2.12
N GLY A 105 -0.83 -22.63 2.66
CA GLY A 105 0.41 -22.80 1.90
C GLY A 105 0.96 -21.51 1.31
N GLY A 106 0.28 -20.40 1.46
CA GLY A 106 0.80 -19.09 1.06
C GLY A 106 1.80 -18.56 2.09
N ARG A 107 2.62 -17.61 1.67
CA ARG A 107 3.61 -16.97 2.54
C ARG A 107 3.40 -15.47 2.51
N PHE A 108 3.65 -14.82 3.62
CA PHE A 108 3.46 -13.36 3.71
C PHE A 108 4.43 -12.71 4.67
N CYS A 109 4.61 -11.43 4.50
CA CYS A 109 5.35 -10.58 5.44
C CYS A 109 4.69 -9.20 5.50
N PHE A 110 5.12 -8.39 6.46
CA PHE A 110 4.64 -7.02 6.63
C PHE A 110 5.79 -6.04 6.54
N ILE A 111 5.49 -4.86 6.02
CA ILE A 111 6.36 -3.68 6.06
C ILE A 111 5.52 -2.48 6.46
N ASP A 112 6.18 -1.38 6.83
CA ASP A 112 5.50 -0.11 7.10
C ASP A 112 5.65 0.83 5.90
N ALA A 113 4.55 1.43 5.48
CA ALA A 113 4.54 2.59 4.60
C ALA A 113 4.67 3.85 5.45
N PRO A 114 4.82 5.05 4.84
CA PRO A 114 4.82 6.30 5.60
C PRO A 114 3.58 6.42 6.49
N ASP A 115 3.75 7.08 7.64
CA ASP A 115 2.73 7.26 8.68
C ASP A 115 2.33 5.95 9.36
N LYS A 116 3.13 4.89 9.17
CA LYS A 116 2.91 3.55 9.74
C LYS A 116 1.66 2.85 9.23
N TYR A 117 1.22 3.18 8.04
CA TYR A 117 0.25 2.32 7.35
C TYR A 117 0.93 0.98 7.08
N GLU A 118 0.33 -0.10 7.57
CA GLU A 118 0.90 -1.44 7.41
C GLU A 118 0.58 -1.99 6.03
N ILE A 119 1.57 -2.66 5.44
CA ILE A 119 1.44 -3.30 4.13
C ILE A 119 1.75 -4.78 4.30
N GLU A 120 0.82 -5.63 3.88
CA GLU A 120 1.04 -7.07 3.81
C GLU A 120 1.40 -7.45 2.39
N LEU A 121 2.47 -8.23 2.23
CA LEU A 121 2.91 -8.75 0.94
C LEU A 121 2.71 -10.25 0.95
N ILE A 122 1.93 -10.76 0.00
CA ILE A 122 1.47 -12.14 0.01
C ILE A 122 1.91 -12.86 -1.27
N GLU A 123 2.66 -13.95 -1.10
CA GLU A 123 2.88 -14.91 -2.16
C GLU A 123 1.82 -16.00 -2.00
N ARG A 124 0.83 -15.98 -2.88
CA ARG A 124 -0.27 -16.93 -2.78
C ARG A 124 0.18 -18.31 -3.26
N PRO A 125 -0.44 -19.40 -2.75
CA PRO A 125 -0.14 -20.72 -3.27
C PRO A 125 -0.52 -20.80 -4.76
N ARG A 126 0.19 -21.62 -5.55
CA ARG A 126 0.01 -21.71 -7.01
C ARG A 126 -1.44 -21.91 -7.41
N SER A 127 -2.18 -22.69 -6.64
CA SER A 127 -3.59 -22.99 -6.90
C SER A 127 -4.50 -21.76 -6.81
N LYS A 128 -4.03 -20.67 -6.20
CA LYS A 128 -4.80 -19.42 -6.01
C LYS A 128 -4.34 -18.28 -6.92
N ARG A 129 -3.29 -18.53 -7.74
CA ARG A 129 -2.78 -17.49 -8.63
C ARG A 129 -3.60 -17.44 -9.92
N ALA A 130 -3.87 -16.23 -10.39
CA ALA A 130 -4.56 -16.04 -11.67
C ALA A 130 -3.63 -16.27 -12.85
#